data_82fd36e9f2f32d019eaee838e2c71fe1
#
_entry.id   82fd36e9f2f32d019eaee838e2c71fe1
#
_cell.length_a   1.000
_cell.length_b   1.000
_cell.length_c   1.000
_cell.angle_alpha   90.00
_cell.angle_beta   90.00
_cell.angle_gamma   90.00
#
_symmetry.space_group_name_H-M   'P 1'
#
loop_
_entity.id
_entity.type
_entity.pdbx_description
1 polymer ?
#
loop_
_entity_poly.entity_id
_entity_poly.type
_entity_poly.pdbx_seq_one_letter_code
_entity_poly.pdbx_strand_id
1 'polypeptide(L)'
;MIKHSLTGKQTRYLRSLGMTLEPVVPIGKEGITPSVVKSADEAIEKRELIKVRVLQNCPEDVEVAITTLAERTNCDLVQIIGRNGLLWRRNFKKPKIEFPSKKK
;
A
#
# COMPACT_ATOMS: atom_id res chain seq x y z
N MET A 1 4.63 -13.30 6.01
CA MET A 1 3.37 -12.93 6.61
C MET A 1 3.31 -11.46 6.97
N ILE A 2 2.20 -10.82 6.65
CA ILE A 2 2.04 -9.41 6.93
C ILE A 2 1.64 -9.20 8.38
N LYS A 3 2.32 -8.28 9.04
CA LYS A 3 1.96 -7.95 10.40
C LYS A 3 0.97 -6.83 10.44
N HIS A 4 -0.07 -7.01 11.19
CA HIS A 4 -1.13 -6.02 11.30
C HIS A 4 -1.03 -5.31 12.63
N SER A 5 -0.20 -4.29 12.66
CA SER A 5 -0.04 -3.51 13.88
C SER A 5 -0.99 -2.32 13.93
N LEU A 6 -1.83 -2.15 12.92
CA LEU A 6 -2.75 -1.03 12.86
C LEU A 6 -4.02 -1.30 13.64
N THR A 7 -4.47 -0.31 14.39
CA THR A 7 -5.76 -0.39 15.03
C THR A 7 -6.86 -0.08 14.03
N GLY A 8 -8.11 -0.32 14.40
CA GLY A 8 -9.23 0.03 13.53
C GLY A 8 -9.29 1.52 13.23
N LYS A 9 -8.99 2.35 14.23
CA LYS A 9 -8.99 3.78 14.02
C LYS A 9 -7.90 4.21 13.06
N GLN A 10 -6.72 3.62 13.20
CA GLN A 10 -5.62 3.94 12.31
C GLN A 10 -5.93 3.50 10.89
N THR A 11 -6.51 2.34 10.73
CA THR A 11 -6.87 1.85 9.41
C THR A 11 -7.87 2.79 8.74
N ARG A 12 -8.88 3.23 9.48
CA ARG A 12 -9.88 4.16 8.94
C ARG A 12 -9.25 5.49 8.54
N TYR A 13 -8.31 5.95 9.35
CA TYR A 13 -7.62 7.19 9.03
C TYR A 13 -6.81 7.06 7.73
N LEU A 14 -6.09 5.96 7.59
CA LEU A 14 -5.30 5.72 6.37
C LEU A 14 -6.21 5.60 5.16
N ARG A 15 -7.37 4.96 5.31
CA ARG A 15 -8.30 4.86 4.21
C ARG A 15 -8.80 6.23 3.78
N SER A 16 -9.05 7.12 4.73
CA SER A 16 -9.49 8.46 4.39
C SER A 16 -8.40 9.22 3.64
N LEU A 17 -7.15 9.08 4.06
CA LEU A 17 -6.06 9.71 3.33
C LEU A 17 -5.93 9.13 1.93
N GLY A 18 -6.15 7.83 1.81
CA GLY A 18 -5.99 7.16 0.53
C GLY A 18 -7.00 7.60 -0.51
N MET A 19 -8.13 8.15 -0.09
CA MET A 19 -9.15 8.56 -1.03
C MET A 19 -8.67 9.62 -2.00
N THR A 20 -7.70 10.43 -1.59
CA THR A 20 -7.20 11.49 -2.46
C THR A 20 -5.85 11.17 -3.08
N LEU A 21 -5.31 9.99 -2.79
CA LEU A 21 -4.02 9.62 -3.37
C LEU A 21 -4.16 9.11 -4.79
N GLU A 22 -3.16 9.42 -5.59
CA GLU A 22 -3.07 8.86 -6.93
C GLU A 22 -2.24 7.59 -6.89
N PRO A 23 -2.54 6.61 -7.74
CA PRO A 23 -1.70 5.41 -7.80
C PRO A 23 -0.30 5.78 -8.26
N VAL A 24 0.70 5.25 -7.58
CA VAL A 24 2.10 5.53 -7.92
C VAL A 24 2.83 4.31 -8.46
N VAL A 25 2.23 3.13 -8.34
CA VAL A 25 2.85 1.90 -8.84
C VAL A 25 1.81 1.15 -9.66
N PRO A 26 1.98 1.07 -10.98
CA PRO A 26 1.09 0.25 -11.80
C PRO A 26 1.63 -1.17 -11.88
N ILE A 27 0.72 -2.13 -11.90
CA ILE A 27 1.07 -3.55 -12.08
C ILE A 27 0.45 -3.98 -13.39
N GLY A 28 1.28 -4.22 -14.38
CA GLY A 28 0.83 -4.49 -15.74
C GLY A 28 0.92 -5.95 -16.13
N LYS A 29 1.13 -6.19 -17.43
CA LYS A 29 1.06 -7.53 -17.99
C LYS A 29 2.14 -8.47 -17.49
N GLU A 30 3.22 -7.93 -16.95
CA GLU A 30 4.28 -8.77 -16.40
C GLU A 30 4.01 -9.20 -14.96
N GLY A 31 2.96 -8.67 -14.35
CA GLY A 31 2.63 -8.99 -12.97
C GLY A 31 3.61 -8.37 -12.00
N ILE A 32 3.87 -9.10 -10.91
CA ILE A 32 4.78 -8.62 -9.87
C ILE A 32 6.20 -8.98 -10.25
N THR A 33 6.91 -8.02 -10.81
CA THR A 33 8.31 -8.20 -11.22
C THR A 33 9.22 -7.60 -10.17
N PRO A 34 10.54 -7.92 -10.21
CA PRO A 34 11.47 -7.24 -9.31
C PRO A 34 11.44 -5.73 -9.47
N SER A 35 11.19 -5.23 -10.67
CA SER A 35 11.10 -3.81 -10.92
C SER A 35 9.89 -3.19 -10.21
N VAL A 36 8.75 -3.87 -10.25
CA VAL A 36 7.55 -3.41 -9.56
C VAL A 36 7.78 -3.39 -8.05
N VAL A 37 8.40 -4.47 -7.53
CA VAL A 37 8.68 -4.54 -6.10
C VAL A 37 9.60 -3.39 -5.68
N LYS A 38 10.63 -3.14 -6.47
CA LYS A 38 11.56 -2.06 -6.16
C LYS A 38 10.87 -0.70 -6.18
N SER A 39 10.03 -0.46 -7.19
CA SER A 39 9.29 0.80 -7.27
C SER A 39 8.40 1.00 -6.06
N ALA A 40 7.69 -0.06 -5.67
CA ALA A 40 6.80 0.04 -4.52
C ALA A 40 7.59 0.26 -3.24
N ASP A 41 8.72 -0.44 -3.10
CA ASP A 41 9.55 -0.30 -1.91
C ASP A 41 10.07 1.12 -1.76
N GLU A 42 10.54 1.70 -2.86
CA GLU A 42 11.04 3.08 -2.83
C GLU A 42 9.92 4.07 -2.53
N ALA A 43 8.76 3.86 -3.13
CA ALA A 43 7.65 4.76 -2.89
C ALA A 43 7.17 4.70 -1.45
N ILE A 44 7.06 3.49 -0.91
CA ILE A 44 6.56 3.34 0.47
C ILE A 44 7.56 3.88 1.48
N GLU A 45 8.85 3.77 1.15
CA GLU A 45 9.89 4.31 2.04
C GLU A 45 9.75 5.82 2.17
N LYS A 46 9.39 6.47 1.08
CA LYS A 46 9.27 7.92 1.09
C LYS A 46 7.94 8.42 1.62
N ARG A 47 6.88 7.66 1.41
CA ARG A 47 5.53 8.17 1.66
C ARG A 47 4.79 7.50 2.78
N GLU A 48 5.20 6.32 3.18
CA GLU A 48 4.55 5.48 4.19
C GLU A 48 3.20 4.95 3.77
N LEU A 49 2.45 5.67 2.95
CA LEU A 49 1.16 5.24 2.45
C LEU A 49 1.14 5.46 0.95
N ILE A 50 0.91 4.39 0.19
CA ILE A 50 0.85 4.50 -1.26
C ILE A 50 -0.36 3.76 -1.79
N LYS A 51 -0.79 4.18 -2.97
CA LYS A 51 -1.84 3.50 -3.70
C LYS A 51 -1.19 2.83 -4.92
N VAL A 52 -1.53 1.56 -5.15
CA VAL A 52 -1.07 0.82 -6.31
C VAL A 52 -2.27 0.46 -7.17
N ARG A 53 -2.06 0.30 -8.45
CA ARG A 53 -3.15 0.00 -9.36
C ARG A 53 -2.82 -1.20 -10.22
N VAL A 54 -3.72 -2.17 -10.24
CA VAL A 54 -3.56 -3.36 -11.08
C VAL A 54 -4.23 -3.08 -12.41
N LEU A 55 -3.42 -3.06 -13.47
CA LEU A 55 -3.94 -2.75 -14.79
C LEU A 55 -4.71 -3.94 -15.34
N GLN A 56 -5.56 -3.67 -16.33
CA GLN A 56 -6.43 -4.70 -16.86
C GLN A 56 -5.69 -5.86 -17.48
N ASN A 57 -4.50 -5.61 -18.01
CA ASN A 57 -3.73 -6.66 -18.66
C ASN A 57 -2.84 -7.46 -17.71
N CYS A 58 -2.97 -7.22 -16.42
CA CYS A 58 -2.23 -8.01 -15.43
C CYS A 58 -2.78 -9.43 -15.40
N PRO A 59 -1.92 -10.46 -15.43
CA PRO A 59 -2.42 -11.83 -15.46
C PRO A 59 -2.95 -12.33 -14.13
N GLU A 60 -2.65 -11.63 -13.02
CA GLU A 60 -3.11 -12.05 -11.70
C GLU A 60 -4.41 -11.37 -11.35
N ASP A 61 -5.20 -12.02 -10.50
CA ASP A 61 -6.32 -11.34 -9.88
C ASP A 61 -5.85 -10.15 -9.09
N VAL A 62 -6.71 -9.13 -9.01
CA VAL A 62 -6.36 -7.91 -8.29
C VAL A 62 -5.92 -8.21 -6.87
N GLU A 63 -6.70 -9.01 -6.16
CA GLU A 63 -6.38 -9.31 -4.76
C GLU A 63 -5.05 -10.05 -4.64
N VAL A 64 -4.81 -11.01 -5.53
CA VAL A 64 -3.56 -11.77 -5.49
C VAL A 64 -2.37 -10.85 -5.75
N ALA A 65 -2.48 -10.01 -6.77
CA ALA A 65 -1.38 -9.12 -7.13
C ALA A 65 -1.04 -8.16 -6.00
N ILE A 66 -2.05 -7.54 -5.42
CA ILE A 66 -1.81 -6.54 -4.37
C ILE A 66 -1.29 -7.20 -3.10
N THR A 67 -1.86 -8.36 -2.74
CA THR A 67 -1.40 -9.07 -1.55
C THR A 67 0.06 -9.51 -1.72
N THR A 68 0.40 -10.00 -2.89
CA THR A 68 1.77 -10.42 -3.17
C THR A 68 2.72 -9.24 -3.06
N LEU A 69 2.34 -8.10 -3.62
CA LEU A 69 3.19 -6.92 -3.55
C LEU A 69 3.36 -6.46 -2.10
N ALA A 70 2.28 -6.47 -1.33
CA ALA A 70 2.36 -6.08 0.08
C ALA A 70 3.32 -6.99 0.84
N GLU A 71 3.25 -8.29 0.59
CA GLU A 71 4.14 -9.22 1.25
C GLU A 71 5.60 -9.01 0.85
N ARG A 72 5.83 -8.78 -0.43
CA ARG A 72 7.19 -8.58 -0.93
C ARG A 72 7.82 -7.31 -0.44
N THR A 73 7.03 -6.30 -0.13
CA THR A 73 7.53 -5.03 0.37
C THR A 73 7.34 -4.88 1.87
N ASN A 74 6.83 -5.92 2.51
CA ASN A 74 6.64 -5.94 3.96
C ASN A 74 5.70 -4.82 4.42
N CYS A 75 4.65 -4.61 3.66
CA CYS A 75 3.65 -3.59 3.95
C CYS A 75 2.40 -4.22 4.54
N ASP A 76 1.66 -3.42 5.29
CA ASP A 76 0.30 -3.78 5.67
C ASP A 76 -0.62 -3.44 4.50
N LEU A 77 -1.54 -4.33 4.22
CA LEU A 77 -2.57 -4.08 3.22
C LEU A 77 -3.73 -3.41 3.92
N VAL A 78 -3.98 -2.15 3.56
CA VAL A 78 -5.01 -1.35 4.23
C VAL A 78 -6.37 -1.56 3.59
N GLN A 79 -6.41 -1.59 2.26
CA GLN A 79 -7.69 -1.64 1.58
C GLN A 79 -7.49 -2.02 0.12
N ILE A 80 -8.47 -2.72 -0.45
CA ILE A 80 -8.54 -2.94 -1.89
C ILE A 80 -9.89 -2.43 -2.35
N ILE A 81 -9.89 -1.51 -3.31
CA ILE A 81 -11.12 -1.01 -3.90
C ILE A 81 -10.97 -1.06 -5.41
N GLY A 82 -11.84 -1.84 -6.06
CA GLY A 82 -11.74 -2.00 -7.49
C GLY A 82 -10.40 -2.60 -7.86
N ARG A 83 -9.64 -1.88 -8.65
CA ARG A 83 -8.32 -2.34 -9.08
C ARG A 83 -7.19 -1.64 -8.34
N ASN A 84 -7.51 -0.92 -7.27
CA ASN A 84 -6.51 -0.18 -6.50
C ASN A 84 -6.30 -0.81 -5.15
N GLY A 85 -5.05 -0.77 -4.67
CA GLY A 85 -4.72 -1.23 -3.34
C GLY A 85 -4.01 -0.14 -2.57
N LEU A 86 -4.25 -0.10 -1.27
CA LEU A 86 -3.66 0.89 -0.40
C LEU A 86 -2.71 0.16 0.54
N LEU A 87 -1.43 0.52 0.49
CA LEU A 87 -0.39 -0.15 1.26
C LEU A 87 0.24 0.84 2.23
N TRP A 88 0.60 0.33 3.41
CA TRP A 88 1.15 1.14 4.48
C TRP A 88 2.39 0.48 5.07
N ARG A 89 3.43 1.29 5.32
CA ARG A 89 4.60 0.82 6.05
C ARG A 89 5.24 2.00 6.79
N ARG A 90 5.40 1.88 8.09
CA ARG A 90 5.99 2.96 8.90
C ARG A 90 7.47 3.10 8.57
N ASN A 91 7.89 4.34 8.38
CA ASN A 91 9.31 4.67 8.26
C ASN A 91 9.73 5.25 9.60
N PHE A 92 10.39 4.45 10.41
CA PHE A 92 10.71 4.86 11.77
C PHE A 92 11.76 5.96 11.82
N LYS A 93 12.57 6.08 10.78
CA LYS A 93 13.58 7.12 10.75
C LYS A 93 13.01 8.48 10.36
N LYS A 94 12.10 8.48 9.42
CA LYS A 94 11.50 9.72 8.93
C LYS A 94 10.01 9.54 8.73
N PRO A 95 9.26 9.49 9.83
CA PRO A 95 7.81 9.30 9.70
C PRO A 95 7.18 10.43 8.92
N LYS A 96 6.24 10.10 8.04
CA LYS A 96 5.54 11.08 7.23
C LYS A 96 4.12 11.30 7.67
N ILE A 97 3.47 10.24 8.15
CA ILE A 97 2.06 10.32 8.49
C ILE A 97 1.92 10.28 9.99
N GLU A 98 1.23 11.28 10.52
CA GLU A 98 0.94 11.38 11.92
C GLU A 98 -0.49 11.01 12.15
N PHE A 99 -0.73 10.00 12.97
CA PHE A 99 -2.09 9.64 13.30
C PHE A 99 -2.68 10.63 14.27
N PRO A 100 -3.99 10.91 14.19
CA PRO A 100 -4.61 11.82 15.13
C PRO A 100 -4.44 11.30 16.55
N SER A 101 -4.14 12.26 17.44
CA SER A 101 -3.98 11.93 18.83
C SER A 101 -5.31 11.61 19.45
N LYS A 102 -5.35 10.68 20.35
CA LYS A 102 -6.52 10.47 21.03
C LYS A 102 -6.55 11.16 22.23
N LYS A 103 -6.41 11.69 22.80
CA LYS A 103 -6.40 12.29 23.92
C LYS A 103 -7.33 12.70 24.51
N LYS A 104 -7.42 12.48 24.60
CA LYS A 104 -8.08 12.78 24.96
C LYS A 104 -8.51 13.05 25.15
#